data_747006a71b31cd076e382dab112ffbec
#
_entry.id   747006a71b31cd076e382dab112ffbec
#
_cell.length_a   1.000
_cell.length_b   1.000
_cell.length_c   1.000
_cell.angle_alpha   90.00
_cell.angle_beta   90.00
_cell.angle_gamma   90.00
#
_symmetry.space_group_name_H-M   'P 1'
#
loop_
_entity.id
_entity.type
_entity.pdbx_description
1 polymer ?
#
loop_
_entity_poly.entity_id
_entity_poly.type
_entity_poly.pdbx_seq_one_letter_code
_entity_poly.pdbx_strand_id
1 'polypeptide(L)'
;ALDVELFQEKQILQHRNCVVIKNLPDYNTNKDTNTPTNRILTSMLSKERFLFLLRYGFAYVDRKIELEDGSKTTQLEKHVMRYQQLFASLAIRKKLDNGIKSGIIWHTQGSGKTALAYYSVRSLTDFYAAKNTAVKFYFIVDRLDLMEQAKDEFVARGLSVRTANSRDELMSDIRSTNLTENAEGKAEIMVVNIQKFKQDSAKIQIDSNYSIRLQRIFFIDEAHRGYNPHGSFLANLLAADKDAIKIALTGTPLLKEERESWRVFGDYIDTYYYDKSIADG
;
A
#
# COMPACT_ATOMS: atom_id res chain seq x y z
N ALA A 1 -21.31 -26.66 -25.11
CA ALA A 1 -21.05 -25.79 -23.94
C ALA A 1 -19.54 -25.61 -23.75
N LEU A 2 -18.76 -26.68 -23.71
CA LEU A 2 -17.28 -26.65 -23.49
C LEU A 2 -16.55 -25.79 -24.55
N ASP A 3 -16.97 -25.88 -25.81
CA ASP A 3 -16.34 -25.14 -26.90
C ASP A 3 -16.62 -23.63 -26.84
N VAL A 4 -17.79 -23.24 -26.32
CA VAL A 4 -18.14 -21.82 -26.13
C VAL A 4 -17.35 -21.23 -24.98
N GLU A 5 -17.18 -21.97 -23.88
CA GLU A 5 -16.38 -21.55 -22.74
C GLU A 5 -14.90 -21.38 -23.11
N LEU A 6 -14.33 -22.32 -23.85
CA LEU A 6 -12.96 -22.24 -24.37
C LEU A 6 -12.76 -21.07 -25.34
N PHE A 7 -13.77 -20.79 -26.16
CA PHE A 7 -13.73 -19.63 -27.08
C PHE A 7 -13.77 -18.31 -26.32
N GLN A 8 -14.65 -18.19 -25.33
CA GLN A 8 -14.75 -17.01 -24.48
C GLN A 8 -13.47 -16.81 -23.67
N GLU A 9 -12.92 -17.88 -23.10
CA GLU A 9 -11.63 -17.81 -22.40
C GLU A 9 -10.52 -17.29 -23.29
N LYS A 10 -10.42 -17.80 -24.55
CA LYS A 10 -9.43 -17.33 -25.50
C LYS A 10 -9.58 -15.84 -25.81
N GLN A 11 -10.80 -15.36 -26.01
CA GLN A 11 -11.05 -13.94 -26.29
C GLN A 11 -10.66 -13.07 -25.09
N ILE A 12 -11.05 -13.46 -23.88
CA ILE A 12 -10.71 -12.72 -22.66
C ILE A 12 -9.20 -12.70 -22.44
N LEU A 13 -8.52 -13.84 -22.63
CA LEU A 13 -7.08 -13.96 -22.45
C LEU A 13 -6.26 -13.26 -23.54
N GLN A 14 -6.86 -13.01 -24.70
CA GLN A 14 -6.26 -12.20 -25.77
C GLN A 14 -6.45 -10.71 -25.56
N HIS A 15 -7.37 -10.33 -24.67
CA HIS A 15 -7.56 -8.91 -24.36
C HIS A 15 -6.27 -8.32 -23.79
N ARG A 16 -5.93 -7.11 -24.25
CA ARG A 16 -4.70 -6.41 -23.90
C ARG A 16 -4.42 -6.42 -22.40
N ASN A 17 -5.42 -6.09 -21.59
CA ASN A 17 -5.29 -6.00 -20.15
C ASN A 17 -5.17 -7.36 -19.42
N CYS A 18 -5.46 -8.46 -20.12
CA CYS A 18 -5.34 -9.81 -19.55
C CYS A 18 -3.97 -10.45 -19.76
N VAL A 19 -3.15 -9.91 -20.66
CA VAL A 19 -1.81 -10.47 -20.96
C VAL A 19 -0.93 -10.45 -19.73
N VAL A 20 -0.99 -9.38 -18.95
CA VAL A 20 -0.20 -9.24 -17.73
C VAL A 20 -0.67 -10.20 -16.64
N ILE A 21 -1.98 -10.29 -16.42
CA ILE A 21 -2.56 -11.18 -15.39
C ILE A 21 -2.16 -12.63 -15.62
N LYS A 22 -2.28 -13.13 -16.85
CA LYS A 22 -1.98 -14.54 -17.17
C LYS A 22 -0.50 -14.91 -17.01
N ASN A 23 0.39 -13.93 -17.02
CA ASN A 23 1.82 -14.15 -16.81
C ASN A 23 2.25 -14.03 -15.34
N LEU A 24 1.35 -13.66 -14.44
CA LEU A 24 1.66 -13.60 -13.01
C LEU A 24 1.82 -15.02 -12.44
N PRO A 25 2.82 -15.23 -11.55
CA PRO A 25 3.01 -16.52 -10.87
C PRO A 25 1.73 -16.99 -10.17
N ASP A 26 1.02 -16.10 -9.51
CA ASP A 26 -0.22 -16.41 -8.80
C ASP A 26 -1.35 -16.86 -9.73
N TYR A 27 -1.43 -16.35 -10.94
CA TYR A 27 -2.36 -16.84 -11.94
C TYR A 27 -2.01 -18.27 -12.35
N ASN A 28 -0.74 -18.56 -12.55
CA ASN A 28 -0.28 -19.88 -12.98
C ASN A 28 -0.43 -20.92 -11.87
N THR A 29 -0.20 -20.57 -10.61
CA THR A 29 -0.30 -21.52 -9.47
C THR A 29 -1.74 -21.87 -9.12
N ASN A 30 -2.73 -21.10 -9.52
CA ASN A 30 -4.14 -21.35 -9.22
C ASN A 30 -4.92 -21.95 -10.40
N LYS A 31 -4.22 -22.48 -11.40
CA LYS A 31 -4.87 -23.23 -12.46
C LYS A 31 -5.35 -24.56 -11.89
N ASP A 32 -6.65 -24.75 -11.82
CA ASP A 32 -7.21 -26.07 -11.62
C ASP A 32 -7.27 -26.79 -12.99
N THR A 33 -6.37 -27.70 -13.20
CA THR A 33 -6.30 -28.49 -14.45
C THR A 33 -7.43 -29.50 -14.59
N ASN A 34 -8.19 -29.74 -13.51
CA ASN A 34 -9.26 -30.73 -13.48
C ASN A 34 -10.64 -30.13 -13.76
N THR A 35 -10.75 -28.79 -13.71
CA THR A 35 -11.99 -28.12 -14.06
C THR A 35 -11.87 -27.45 -15.42
N PRO A 36 -12.83 -27.67 -16.32
CA PRO A 36 -12.89 -26.99 -17.62
C PRO A 36 -13.28 -25.52 -17.51
N THR A 37 -13.35 -24.97 -16.30
CA THR A 37 -13.75 -23.61 -16.04
C THR A 37 -12.73 -22.59 -16.51
N ASN A 38 -13.26 -21.44 -16.89
CA ASN A 38 -12.51 -20.28 -17.32
C ASN A 38 -11.40 -19.94 -16.31
N ARG A 39 -10.15 -19.89 -16.77
CA ARG A 39 -8.96 -19.62 -15.95
C ARG A 39 -9.01 -18.30 -15.22
N ILE A 40 -9.69 -17.30 -15.75
CA ILE A 40 -9.91 -16.01 -15.07
C ILE A 40 -10.77 -16.22 -13.83
N LEU A 41 -11.83 -17.04 -13.94
CA LEU A 41 -12.70 -17.34 -12.80
C LEU A 41 -11.98 -18.14 -11.72
N THR A 42 -11.17 -19.13 -12.10
CA THR A 42 -10.43 -19.96 -11.14
C THR A 42 -9.24 -19.23 -10.52
N SER A 43 -8.61 -18.30 -11.22
CA SER A 43 -7.49 -17.52 -10.73
C SER A 43 -7.93 -16.22 -10.06
N MET A 44 -8.49 -15.28 -10.82
CA MET A 44 -8.79 -13.94 -10.32
C MET A 44 -9.98 -13.94 -9.36
N LEU A 45 -10.99 -14.75 -9.66
CA LEU A 45 -12.20 -14.91 -8.86
C LEU A 45 -12.20 -16.20 -8.02
N SER A 46 -11.04 -16.78 -7.70
CA SER A 46 -10.96 -17.85 -6.71
C SER A 46 -11.62 -17.40 -5.40
N LYS A 47 -12.23 -18.32 -4.67
CA LYS A 47 -13.02 -17.99 -3.47
C LYS A 47 -12.27 -17.04 -2.51
N GLU A 48 -11.01 -17.32 -2.24
CA GLU A 48 -10.20 -16.51 -1.30
C GLU A 48 -9.95 -15.11 -1.81
N ARG A 49 -9.56 -14.96 -3.09
CA ARG A 49 -9.30 -13.65 -3.72
C ARG A 49 -10.58 -12.86 -3.88
N PHE A 50 -11.67 -13.52 -4.28
CA PHE A 50 -12.97 -12.89 -4.42
C PHE A 50 -13.49 -12.35 -3.09
N LEU A 51 -13.40 -13.14 -2.02
CA LEU A 51 -13.77 -12.69 -0.67
C LEU A 51 -12.87 -11.55 -0.17
N PHE A 52 -11.58 -11.60 -0.47
CA PHE A 52 -10.66 -10.51 -0.17
C PHE A 52 -11.05 -9.24 -0.92
N LEU A 53 -11.34 -9.34 -2.21
CA LEU A 53 -11.77 -8.22 -3.04
C LEU A 53 -13.08 -7.61 -2.54
N LEU A 54 -14.09 -8.44 -2.22
CA LEU A 54 -15.36 -7.98 -1.67
C LEU A 54 -15.18 -7.25 -0.34
N ARG A 55 -14.31 -7.72 0.52
CA ARG A 55 -14.11 -7.15 1.85
C ARG A 55 -13.26 -5.87 1.82
N TYR A 56 -12.22 -5.83 1.02
CA TYR A 56 -11.20 -4.78 1.05
C TYR A 56 -11.05 -4.01 -0.25
N GLY A 57 -11.49 -4.56 -1.37
CA GLY A 57 -11.20 -4.03 -2.71
C GLY A 57 -12.11 -2.89 -3.17
N PHE A 58 -13.08 -2.48 -2.37
CA PHE A 58 -13.98 -1.38 -2.71
C PHE A 58 -13.73 -0.16 -1.83
N ALA A 59 -13.73 1.00 -2.45
CA ALA A 59 -13.73 2.29 -1.78
C ALA A 59 -14.85 3.17 -2.33
N TYR A 60 -15.53 3.88 -1.47
CA TYR A 60 -16.41 4.97 -1.85
C TYR A 60 -15.61 6.25 -1.71
N VAL A 61 -15.54 7.04 -2.75
CA VAL A 61 -14.67 8.20 -2.86
C VAL A 61 -15.50 9.44 -3.08
N ASP A 62 -15.39 10.41 -2.18
CA ASP A 62 -16.01 11.72 -2.31
C ASP A 62 -15.17 12.59 -3.25
N ARG A 63 -15.56 12.64 -4.52
CA ARG A 63 -14.86 13.41 -5.54
C ARG A 63 -15.46 14.82 -5.65
N LYS A 64 -14.60 15.82 -5.46
CA LYS A 64 -14.97 17.21 -5.71
C LYS A 64 -15.01 17.45 -7.22
N ILE A 65 -16.16 17.89 -7.73
CA ILE A 65 -16.38 18.23 -9.14
C ILE A 65 -16.69 19.71 -9.21
N GLU A 66 -16.06 20.40 -10.15
CA GLU A 66 -16.41 21.76 -10.50
C GLU A 66 -17.42 21.73 -11.66
N LEU A 67 -18.58 22.33 -11.45
CA LEU A 67 -19.63 22.43 -12.45
C LEU A 67 -19.35 23.56 -13.43
N GLU A 68 -20.04 23.55 -14.57
CA GLU A 68 -19.86 24.56 -15.62
C GLU A 68 -20.12 26.02 -15.15
N ASP A 69 -20.91 26.19 -14.09
CA ASP A 69 -21.19 27.48 -13.45
C ASP A 69 -20.10 27.91 -12.44
N GLY A 70 -19.02 27.13 -12.29
CA GLY A 70 -17.96 27.37 -11.32
C GLY A 70 -18.28 26.94 -9.89
N SER A 71 -19.47 26.42 -9.64
CA SER A 71 -19.82 25.87 -8.33
C SER A 71 -19.15 24.50 -8.12
N LYS A 72 -18.84 24.17 -6.84
CA LYS A 72 -18.24 22.87 -6.47
C LYS A 72 -19.28 21.99 -5.82
N THR A 73 -19.39 20.78 -6.33
CA THR A 73 -20.23 19.72 -5.75
C THR A 73 -19.37 18.50 -5.43
N THR A 74 -19.93 17.60 -4.62
CA THR A 74 -19.28 16.34 -4.29
C THR A 74 -20.08 15.21 -4.94
N GLN A 75 -19.39 14.37 -5.69
CA GLN A 75 -19.95 13.15 -6.25
C GLN A 75 -19.34 11.93 -5.57
N LEU A 76 -20.19 11.03 -5.11
CA LEU A 76 -19.75 9.75 -4.55
C LEU A 76 -19.45 8.77 -5.69
N GLU A 77 -18.20 8.36 -5.80
CA GLU A 77 -17.74 7.37 -6.78
C GLU A 77 -17.39 6.06 -6.10
N LYS A 78 -17.69 4.95 -6.78
CA LYS A 78 -17.26 3.62 -6.32
C LYS A 78 -15.99 3.22 -7.05
N HIS A 79 -14.89 3.14 -6.32
CA HIS A 79 -13.60 2.67 -6.82
C HIS A 79 -13.39 1.20 -6.48
N VAL A 80 -12.84 0.45 -7.41
CA VAL A 80 -12.48 -0.95 -7.24
C VAL A 80 -10.97 -1.08 -7.34
N MET A 81 -10.40 -1.87 -6.45
CA MET A 81 -8.98 -2.23 -6.46
C MET A 81 -8.58 -2.79 -7.83
N ARG A 82 -7.55 -2.21 -8.45
CA ARG A 82 -6.97 -2.76 -9.67
C ARG A 82 -6.24 -4.07 -9.35
N TYR A 83 -6.06 -4.94 -10.34
CA TYR A 83 -5.45 -6.25 -10.12
C TYR A 83 -4.03 -6.16 -9.51
N GLN A 84 -3.20 -5.20 -9.97
CA GLN A 84 -1.86 -5.01 -9.40
C GLN A 84 -1.90 -4.59 -7.93
N GLN A 85 -2.93 -3.83 -7.50
CA GLN A 85 -3.12 -3.50 -6.09
C GLN A 85 -3.60 -4.71 -5.29
N LEU A 86 -4.47 -5.54 -5.88
CA LEU A 86 -4.94 -6.78 -5.26
C LEU A 86 -3.77 -7.73 -4.99
N PHE A 87 -2.96 -8.01 -6.01
CA PHE A 87 -1.83 -8.93 -5.85
C PHE A 87 -0.76 -8.39 -4.92
N ALA A 88 -0.47 -7.08 -4.99
CA ALA A 88 0.44 -6.45 -4.03
C ALA A 88 -0.08 -6.55 -2.58
N SER A 89 -1.38 -6.33 -2.35
CA SER A 89 -1.98 -6.47 -1.01
C SER A 89 -1.90 -7.90 -0.48
N LEU A 90 -2.16 -8.89 -1.34
CA LEU A 90 -2.02 -10.30 -1.00
C LEU A 90 -0.57 -10.69 -0.73
N ALA A 91 0.37 -10.17 -1.54
CA ALA A 91 1.80 -10.40 -1.37
C ALA A 91 2.33 -9.80 -0.05
N ILE A 92 1.88 -8.59 0.32
CA ILE A 92 2.18 -7.98 1.62
C ILE A 92 1.73 -8.92 2.75
N ARG A 93 0.48 -9.38 2.74
CA ARG A 93 -0.03 -10.28 3.78
C ARG A 93 0.77 -11.57 3.86
N LYS A 94 1.09 -12.18 2.72
CA LYS A 94 1.90 -13.41 2.66
C LYS A 94 3.30 -13.22 3.26
N LYS A 95 3.95 -12.09 2.98
CA LYS A 95 5.26 -11.74 3.61
C LYS A 95 5.12 -11.60 5.12
N LEU A 96 4.08 -10.91 5.59
CA LEU A 96 3.83 -10.71 7.03
C LEU A 96 3.45 -12.01 7.75
N ASP A 97 2.74 -12.94 7.11
CA ASP A 97 2.48 -14.27 7.66
C ASP A 97 3.76 -15.08 7.82
N ASN A 98 4.73 -14.89 6.94
CA ASN A 98 6.06 -15.50 7.03
C ASN A 98 7.02 -14.76 8.00
N GLY A 99 6.52 -13.78 8.75
CA GLY A 99 7.31 -12.99 9.72
C GLY A 99 8.23 -11.95 9.10
N ILE A 100 8.15 -11.71 7.77
CA ILE A 100 8.97 -10.73 7.07
C ILE A 100 8.30 -9.36 7.20
N LYS A 101 8.97 -8.43 7.91
CA LYS A 101 8.42 -7.11 8.25
C LYS A 101 8.87 -5.98 7.32
N SER A 102 9.58 -6.29 6.24
CA SER A 102 10.02 -5.27 5.30
C SER A 102 9.98 -5.76 3.87
N GLY A 103 9.86 -4.82 2.93
CA GLY A 103 9.92 -5.13 1.50
C GLY A 103 9.60 -3.94 0.62
N ILE A 104 9.78 -4.14 -0.67
CA ILE A 104 9.67 -3.11 -1.70
C ILE A 104 8.53 -3.47 -2.66
N ILE A 105 7.63 -2.53 -2.87
CA ILE A 105 6.64 -2.54 -3.94
C ILE A 105 7.18 -1.65 -5.06
N TRP A 106 7.59 -2.27 -6.16
CA TRP A 106 8.04 -1.53 -7.33
C TRP A 106 6.92 -1.51 -8.38
N HIS A 107 6.14 -0.47 -8.36
CA HIS A 107 5.07 -0.22 -9.30
C HIS A 107 5.31 1.09 -10.04
N THR A 108 5.05 1.12 -11.33
CA THR A 108 5.21 2.33 -12.16
C THR A 108 4.44 3.52 -11.60
N GLN A 109 4.86 4.72 -11.97
CA GLN A 109 4.13 5.94 -11.65
C GLN A 109 2.70 5.85 -12.24
N GLY A 110 1.70 6.35 -11.50
CA GLY A 110 0.30 6.24 -11.93
C GLY A 110 -0.37 4.88 -11.66
N SER A 111 0.34 3.87 -11.18
CA SER A 111 -0.23 2.55 -10.84
C SER A 111 -1.18 2.55 -9.63
N GLY A 112 -1.27 3.67 -8.90
CA GLY A 112 -2.12 3.82 -7.72
C GLY A 112 -1.49 3.32 -6.43
N LYS A 113 -0.21 3.62 -6.19
CA LYS A 113 0.51 3.26 -4.95
C LYS A 113 -0.14 3.85 -3.69
N THR A 114 -0.63 5.10 -3.74
CA THR A 114 -1.37 5.72 -2.63
C THR A 114 -2.67 4.96 -2.32
N ALA A 115 -3.41 4.56 -3.35
CA ALA A 115 -4.61 3.74 -3.18
C ALA A 115 -4.27 2.34 -2.62
N LEU A 116 -3.14 1.75 -3.01
CA LEU A 116 -2.64 0.51 -2.41
C LEU A 116 -2.43 0.66 -0.89
N ALA A 117 -1.83 1.78 -0.45
CA ALA A 117 -1.67 2.06 0.98
C ALA A 117 -3.04 2.15 1.68
N TYR A 118 -4.01 2.85 1.10
CA TYR A 118 -5.38 2.91 1.61
C TYR A 118 -6.01 1.51 1.80
N TYR A 119 -5.98 0.67 0.78
CA TYR A 119 -6.53 -0.69 0.86
C TYR A 119 -5.78 -1.55 1.90
N SER A 120 -4.48 -1.32 2.02
CA SER A 120 -3.64 -1.99 3.01
C SER A 120 -4.00 -1.60 4.44
N VAL A 121 -4.36 -0.34 4.71
CA VAL A 121 -4.82 0.09 6.05
C VAL A 121 -5.97 -0.81 6.52
N ARG A 122 -7.01 -0.96 5.71
CA ARG A 122 -8.18 -1.78 6.06
C ARG A 122 -7.82 -3.25 6.24
N SER A 123 -7.11 -3.82 5.28
CA SER A 123 -6.79 -5.26 5.30
C SER A 123 -5.81 -5.64 6.40
N LEU A 124 -4.86 -4.77 6.73
CA LEU A 124 -3.86 -5.02 7.78
C LEU A 124 -4.41 -4.74 9.17
N THR A 125 -5.35 -3.82 9.32
CA THR A 125 -6.09 -3.65 10.59
C THR A 125 -6.76 -4.97 10.98
N ASP A 126 -7.52 -5.58 10.09
CA ASP A 126 -8.19 -6.87 10.36
C ASP A 126 -7.18 -8.01 10.57
N PHE A 127 -6.09 -8.02 9.78
CA PHE A 127 -5.04 -9.03 9.88
C PHE A 127 -4.38 -9.04 11.26
N TYR A 128 -4.09 -7.86 11.82
CA TYR A 128 -3.49 -7.75 13.14
C TYR A 128 -4.50 -7.83 14.28
N ALA A 129 -5.73 -7.37 14.06
CA ALA A 129 -6.82 -7.55 15.03
C ALA A 129 -7.06 -9.04 15.33
N ALA A 130 -7.01 -9.91 14.31
CA ALA A 130 -7.09 -11.36 14.49
C ALA A 130 -5.91 -11.94 15.32
N LYS A 131 -4.82 -11.19 15.45
CA LYS A 131 -3.64 -11.53 16.26
C LYS A 131 -3.62 -10.78 17.61
N ASN A 132 -4.73 -10.17 18.01
CA ASN A 132 -4.86 -9.32 19.19
C ASN A 132 -3.79 -8.22 19.25
N THR A 133 -3.48 -7.62 18.12
CA THR A 133 -2.49 -6.58 17.95
C THR A 133 -3.12 -5.35 17.30
N ALA A 134 -2.95 -4.22 17.93
CA ALA A 134 -3.38 -2.93 17.41
C ALA A 134 -2.40 -2.42 16.32
N VAL A 135 -2.85 -1.56 15.43
CA VAL A 135 -2.01 -1.06 14.33
C VAL A 135 -2.06 0.45 14.26
N LYS A 136 -0.89 1.06 14.04
CA LYS A 136 -0.75 2.46 13.63
C LYS A 136 -0.12 2.55 12.25
N PHE A 137 -0.66 3.43 11.40
CA PHE A 137 -0.23 3.60 10.03
C PHE A 137 0.42 4.96 9.81
N TYR A 138 1.54 4.95 9.08
CA TYR A 138 2.28 6.13 8.69
C TYR A 138 2.54 6.08 7.18
N PHE A 139 2.26 7.19 6.51
CA PHE A 139 2.56 7.38 5.09
C PHE A 139 3.60 8.49 4.96
N ILE A 140 4.81 8.11 4.59
CA ILE A 140 5.96 9.01 4.53
C ILE A 140 6.21 9.41 3.10
N VAL A 141 6.25 10.72 2.85
CA VAL A 141 6.55 11.31 1.56
C VAL A 141 7.75 12.26 1.64
N ASP A 142 8.41 12.49 0.53
CA ASP A 142 9.58 13.37 0.45
C ASP A 142 9.27 14.83 0.04
N ARG A 143 8.03 15.11 -0.41
CA ARG A 143 7.62 16.42 -0.92
C ARG A 143 6.31 16.90 -0.32
N LEU A 144 6.16 18.22 -0.18
CA LEU A 144 4.97 18.81 0.42
C LEU A 144 3.72 18.62 -0.45
N ASP A 145 3.85 18.78 -1.77
CA ASP A 145 2.76 18.56 -2.72
C ASP A 145 2.23 17.13 -2.69
N LEU A 146 3.13 16.14 -2.53
CA LEU A 146 2.75 14.73 -2.36
C LEU A 146 2.04 14.47 -1.04
N MET A 147 2.41 15.21 0.02
CA MET A 147 1.74 15.12 1.32
C MET A 147 0.27 15.56 1.22
N GLU A 148 0.02 16.73 0.62
CA GLU A 148 -1.35 17.23 0.44
C GLU A 148 -2.16 16.33 -0.49
N GLN A 149 -1.57 15.86 -1.59
CA GLN A 149 -2.22 14.90 -2.48
C GLN A 149 -2.58 13.60 -1.76
N ALA A 150 -1.67 13.01 -1.00
CA ALA A 150 -1.93 11.79 -0.25
C ALA A 150 -3.02 11.99 0.81
N LYS A 151 -2.99 13.12 1.52
CA LYS A 151 -4.01 13.49 2.49
C LYS A 151 -5.40 13.57 1.84
N ASP A 152 -5.52 14.30 0.73
CA ASP A 152 -6.79 14.44 0.01
C ASP A 152 -7.32 13.08 -0.48
N GLU A 153 -6.44 12.24 -1.01
CA GLU A 153 -6.77 10.89 -1.45
C GLU A 153 -7.27 9.98 -0.31
N PHE A 154 -6.66 10.05 0.87
CA PHE A 154 -7.08 9.25 2.02
C PHE A 154 -8.38 9.78 2.63
N VAL A 155 -8.52 11.10 2.77
CA VAL A 155 -9.75 11.75 3.28
C VAL A 155 -10.93 11.45 2.36
N ALA A 156 -10.75 11.59 1.04
CA ALA A 156 -11.80 11.30 0.06
C ALA A 156 -12.30 9.87 0.12
N ARG A 157 -11.47 8.93 0.64
CA ARG A 157 -11.84 7.52 0.86
C ARG A 157 -12.31 7.22 2.28
N GLY A 158 -12.51 8.23 3.10
CA GLY A 158 -13.09 8.10 4.43
C GLY A 158 -12.13 7.70 5.54
N LEU A 159 -10.80 7.80 5.33
CA LEU A 159 -9.84 7.69 6.43
C LEU A 159 -9.77 8.98 7.22
N SER A 160 -9.53 8.85 8.53
CA SER A 160 -9.05 9.97 9.34
C SER A 160 -7.57 10.19 9.04
N VAL A 161 -7.20 11.42 8.67
CA VAL A 161 -5.82 11.73 8.30
C VAL A 161 -5.25 12.76 9.26
N ARG A 162 -4.13 12.39 9.88
CA ARG A 162 -3.32 13.30 10.69
C ARG A 162 -2.03 13.66 9.95
N THR A 163 -1.48 14.81 10.29
CA THR A 163 -0.18 15.25 9.75
C THR A 163 0.71 15.68 10.91
N ALA A 164 2.00 15.34 10.83
CA ALA A 164 2.99 15.87 11.76
C ALA A 164 3.66 17.10 11.16
N ASN A 165 3.57 18.22 11.86
CA ASN A 165 4.20 19.48 11.46
C ASN A 165 5.59 19.67 12.04
N SER A 166 5.91 18.93 13.11
CA SER A 166 7.20 18.92 13.77
C SER A 166 7.66 17.48 14.06
N ARG A 167 8.96 17.35 14.29
CA ARG A 167 9.55 16.09 14.78
C ARG A 167 8.92 15.65 16.08
N ASP A 168 8.72 16.59 17.01
CA ASP A 168 8.21 16.27 18.34
C ASP A 168 6.77 15.75 18.28
N GLU A 169 5.94 16.31 17.40
CA GLU A 169 4.59 15.77 17.13
C GLU A 169 4.66 14.32 16.61
N LEU A 170 5.51 14.07 15.61
CA LEU A 170 5.69 12.73 15.06
C LEU A 170 6.19 11.76 16.13
N MET A 171 7.19 12.14 16.90
CA MET A 171 7.77 11.30 17.95
C MET A 171 6.80 11.09 19.11
N SER A 172 6.01 12.09 19.46
CA SER A 172 4.93 11.96 20.45
C SER A 172 3.89 10.94 20.00
N ASP A 173 3.46 11.01 18.73
CA ASP A 173 2.52 10.04 18.19
C ASP A 173 3.10 8.62 18.14
N ILE A 174 4.33 8.46 17.69
CA ILE A 174 5.00 7.15 17.63
C ILE A 174 5.11 6.52 19.01
N ARG A 175 5.37 7.31 20.05
CA ARG A 175 5.45 6.86 21.44
C ARG A 175 4.07 6.62 22.09
N SER A 176 3.05 7.30 21.57
CA SER A 176 1.69 7.17 22.10
C SER A 176 1.12 5.77 21.81
N THR A 177 0.41 5.23 22.78
CA THR A 177 -0.38 3.99 22.65
C THR A 177 -1.80 4.23 22.20
N ASN A 178 -2.21 5.50 22.08
CA ASN A 178 -3.52 5.84 21.52
C ASN A 178 -3.59 5.44 20.04
N LEU A 179 -4.62 4.68 19.69
CA LEU A 179 -4.78 4.11 18.35
C LEU A 179 -5.40 5.11 17.38
N THR A 180 -6.37 5.87 17.86
CA THR A 180 -7.07 6.89 17.11
C THR A 180 -7.28 8.11 18.00
N GLU A 181 -7.20 9.28 17.42
CA GLU A 181 -7.55 10.53 18.11
C GLU A 181 -8.90 11.08 17.62
N ASN A 182 -9.50 10.44 16.59
CA ASN A 182 -10.80 10.86 16.11
C ASN A 182 -11.93 10.26 16.95
N ALA A 183 -12.94 11.09 17.24
CA ALA A 183 -14.10 10.69 18.04
C ALA A 183 -15.01 9.67 17.32
N GLU A 184 -14.85 9.48 16.02
CA GLU A 184 -15.71 8.63 15.20
C GLU A 184 -15.18 7.20 15.10
N GLY A 185 -14.01 6.89 15.66
CA GLY A 185 -13.40 5.56 15.59
C GLY A 185 -13.02 5.12 14.17
N LYS A 186 -12.92 6.06 13.22
CA LYS A 186 -12.49 5.77 11.85
C LYS A 186 -11.05 5.27 11.83
N ALA A 187 -10.74 4.41 10.88
CA ALA A 187 -9.35 4.01 10.61
C ALA A 187 -8.54 5.27 10.29
N GLU A 188 -7.34 5.34 10.87
CA GLU A 188 -6.49 6.53 10.86
C GLU A 188 -5.14 6.25 10.21
N ILE A 189 -4.62 7.24 9.50
CA ILE A 189 -3.27 7.22 8.95
C ILE A 189 -2.61 8.58 9.18
N MET A 190 -1.33 8.58 9.58
CA MET A 190 -0.54 9.79 9.70
C MET A 190 0.29 10.00 8.43
N VAL A 191 0.11 11.13 7.77
CA VAL A 191 0.91 11.52 6.60
C VAL A 191 2.02 12.46 7.03
N VAL A 192 3.25 12.13 6.65
CA VAL A 192 4.47 12.81 7.13
C VAL A 192 5.34 13.23 5.96
N ASN A 193 5.66 14.53 5.88
CA ASN A 193 6.68 15.03 4.96
C ASN A 193 8.06 14.96 5.62
N ILE A 194 8.89 14.02 5.16
CA ILE A 194 10.21 13.78 5.76
C ILE A 194 11.21 14.90 5.50
N GLN A 195 10.99 15.75 4.50
CA GLN A 195 11.91 16.88 4.20
C GLN A 195 11.97 17.89 5.33
N LYS A 196 10.88 18.05 6.08
CA LYS A 196 10.83 18.93 7.25
C LYS A 196 11.85 18.58 8.33
N PHE A 197 12.36 17.33 8.31
CA PHE A 197 13.22 16.78 9.36
C PHE A 197 14.63 16.41 8.86
N LYS A 198 15.00 16.77 7.62
CA LYS A 198 16.28 16.36 6.99
C LYS A 198 17.53 16.79 7.76
N GLN A 199 17.47 17.91 8.47
CA GLN A 199 18.61 18.45 9.21
C GLN A 199 18.77 17.86 10.61
N ASP A 200 17.84 17.02 11.04
CA ASP A 200 17.82 16.45 12.37
C ASP A 200 18.51 15.08 12.38
N SER A 201 19.76 15.06 12.83
CA SER A 201 20.57 13.85 12.96
C SER A 201 20.52 13.22 14.36
N ALA A 202 19.71 13.77 15.28
CA ALA A 202 19.64 13.26 16.64
C ALA A 202 19.13 11.80 16.67
N LYS A 203 19.78 10.99 17.51
CA LYS A 203 19.36 9.60 17.72
C LYS A 203 17.93 9.55 18.25
N ILE A 204 17.13 8.72 17.62
CA ILE A 204 15.74 8.46 18.01
C ILE A 204 15.76 7.26 18.94
N GLN A 205 15.14 7.40 20.10
CA GLN A 205 14.88 6.28 21.03
C GLN A 205 13.37 6.06 21.08
N ILE A 206 12.97 4.84 20.75
CA ILE A 206 11.58 4.38 20.88
C ILE A 206 11.60 3.29 21.93
N ASP A 207 10.88 3.51 23.02
CA ASP A 207 10.67 2.48 24.02
C ASP A 207 9.68 1.45 23.46
N SER A 208 10.10 0.20 23.38
CA SER A 208 9.28 -0.91 22.88
C SER A 208 8.48 -1.63 23.97
N ASN A 209 8.64 -1.22 25.23
CA ASN A 209 7.93 -1.80 26.37
C ASN A 209 6.50 -1.25 26.47
N TYR A 210 5.64 -1.69 25.57
CA TYR A 210 4.22 -1.36 25.66
C TYR A 210 3.44 -2.45 26.39
N SER A 211 2.52 -2.03 27.26
CA SER A 211 1.52 -2.90 27.88
C SER A 211 0.49 -3.43 26.84
N ILE A 212 0.41 -2.79 25.68
CA ILE A 212 -0.48 -3.13 24.58
C ILE A 212 0.37 -3.64 23.40
N ARG A 213 -0.07 -4.72 22.77
CA ARG A 213 0.55 -5.19 21.54
C ARG A 213 0.22 -4.20 20.41
N LEU A 214 1.22 -3.44 20.00
CA LEU A 214 1.10 -2.40 18.97
C LEU A 214 2.07 -2.69 17.83
N GLN A 215 1.54 -2.73 16.61
CA GLN A 215 2.32 -2.84 15.39
C GLN A 215 2.28 -1.51 14.63
N ARG A 216 3.45 -0.94 14.34
CA ARG A 216 3.57 0.23 13.46
C ARG A 216 3.86 -0.21 12.04
N ILE A 217 3.20 0.42 11.08
CA ILE A 217 3.35 0.15 9.65
C ILE A 217 3.67 1.45 8.95
N PHE A 218 4.83 1.49 8.31
CA PHE A 218 5.30 2.61 7.52
C PHE A 218 5.21 2.28 6.05
N PHE A 219 4.46 3.06 5.30
CA PHE A 219 4.52 3.15 3.85
C PHE A 219 5.43 4.32 3.50
N ILE A 220 6.50 4.07 2.78
CA ILE A 220 7.50 5.07 2.41
C ILE A 220 7.43 5.28 0.90
N ASP A 221 6.81 6.39 0.49
CA ASP A 221 6.69 6.72 -0.93
C ASP A 221 7.99 7.32 -1.47
N GLU A 222 8.33 6.96 -2.71
CA GLU A 222 9.58 7.34 -3.38
C GLU A 222 10.82 7.11 -2.49
N ALA A 223 10.87 5.94 -1.84
CA ALA A 223 11.86 5.58 -0.83
C ALA A 223 13.32 5.82 -1.28
N HIS A 224 13.57 5.80 -2.59
CA HIS A 224 14.88 6.06 -3.18
C HIS A 224 15.36 7.52 -3.00
N ARG A 225 14.46 8.50 -2.87
CA ARG A 225 14.81 9.93 -2.83
C ARG A 225 15.14 10.46 -1.44
N GLY A 226 14.54 9.90 -0.41
CA GLY A 226 14.62 10.42 0.95
C GLY A 226 15.57 9.68 1.88
N TYR A 227 16.09 8.55 1.44
CA TYR A 227 16.90 7.68 2.27
C TYR A 227 18.40 7.93 2.08
N ASN A 228 19.04 8.50 3.10
CA ASN A 228 20.50 8.51 3.23
C ASN A 228 20.87 7.67 4.46
N PRO A 229 21.50 6.50 4.31
CA PRO A 229 21.81 5.61 5.43
C PRO A 229 22.77 6.21 6.43
N HIS A 230 23.53 7.23 6.04
CA HIS A 230 24.57 7.86 6.84
C HIS A 230 24.08 9.06 7.68
N GLY A 231 22.81 9.12 8.05
CA GLY A 231 22.34 10.12 9.02
C GLY A 231 21.08 10.90 8.65
N SER A 232 20.22 10.36 7.80
CA SER A 232 18.91 10.98 7.60
C SER A 232 17.97 10.67 8.78
N PHE A 233 17.07 11.59 9.08
CA PHE A 233 16.01 11.37 10.06
C PHE A 233 15.23 10.08 9.78
N LEU A 234 14.92 9.80 8.51
CA LEU A 234 14.23 8.57 8.10
C LEU A 234 15.02 7.32 8.46
N ALA A 235 16.33 7.31 8.21
CA ALA A 235 17.19 6.18 8.56
C ALA A 235 17.18 5.94 10.09
N ASN A 236 17.29 7.02 10.86
CA ASN A 236 17.27 6.95 12.33
C ASN A 236 15.91 6.45 12.86
N LEU A 237 14.81 6.92 12.26
CA LEU A 237 13.46 6.48 12.61
C LEU A 237 13.27 4.99 12.34
N LEU A 238 13.65 4.53 11.14
CA LEU A 238 13.50 3.12 10.74
C LEU A 238 14.43 2.19 11.52
N ALA A 239 15.60 2.68 11.94
CA ALA A 239 16.52 1.93 12.78
C ALA A 239 16.07 1.86 14.25
N ALA A 240 15.38 2.90 14.75
CA ALA A 240 14.92 2.97 16.13
C ALA A 240 13.75 2.01 16.40
N ASP A 241 12.87 1.79 15.43
CA ASP A 241 11.77 0.81 15.53
C ASP A 241 12.08 -0.44 14.70
N LYS A 242 12.76 -1.39 15.34
CA LYS A 242 13.14 -2.66 14.69
C LYS A 242 11.95 -3.56 14.39
N ASP A 243 10.88 -3.41 15.15
CA ASP A 243 9.67 -4.21 15.05
C ASP A 243 8.65 -3.64 14.06
N ALA A 244 8.83 -2.42 13.61
CA ALA A 244 7.97 -1.80 12.64
C ALA A 244 7.99 -2.54 11.29
N ILE A 245 6.84 -2.55 10.64
CA ILE A 245 6.71 -2.98 9.25
C ILE A 245 7.10 -1.80 8.35
N LYS A 246 7.92 -2.08 7.34
CA LYS A 246 8.50 -1.07 6.44
C LYS A 246 8.24 -1.46 5.00
N ILE A 247 7.30 -0.80 4.36
CA ILE A 247 6.91 -1.06 2.97
C ILE A 247 7.33 0.14 2.12
N ALA A 248 8.39 -0.04 1.35
CA ALA A 248 8.84 0.97 0.39
C ALA A 248 7.97 0.92 -0.86
N LEU A 249 7.50 2.07 -1.31
CA LEU A 249 6.77 2.25 -2.56
C LEU A 249 7.67 3.04 -3.51
N THR A 250 7.88 2.55 -4.72
CA THR A 250 8.73 3.24 -5.70
C THR A 250 8.24 3.03 -7.12
N GLY A 251 8.38 4.06 -7.94
CA GLY A 251 8.10 4.02 -9.38
C GLY A 251 9.33 3.70 -10.23
N THR A 252 10.51 3.80 -9.66
CA THR A 252 11.79 3.58 -10.35
C THR A 252 12.53 2.36 -9.82
N PRO A 253 13.27 1.63 -10.67
CA PRO A 253 14.10 0.54 -10.19
C PRO A 253 15.21 1.08 -9.29
N LEU A 254 15.49 0.36 -8.22
CA LEU A 254 16.63 0.65 -7.37
C LEU A 254 17.92 0.20 -8.10
N LEU A 255 18.58 1.13 -8.78
CA LEU A 255 19.83 0.90 -9.49
C LEU A 255 21.03 0.83 -8.53
N LYS A 256 22.22 0.52 -9.05
CA LYS A 256 23.42 0.18 -8.26
C LYS A 256 23.81 1.15 -7.13
N GLU A 257 23.53 2.43 -7.25
CA GLU A 257 23.81 3.44 -6.22
C GLU A 257 22.78 3.43 -5.07
N GLU A 258 21.62 2.83 -5.30
CA GLU A 258 20.53 2.71 -4.34
C GLU A 258 20.52 1.35 -3.62
N ARG A 259 21.58 0.55 -3.76
CA ARG A 259 21.75 -0.76 -3.06
C ARG A 259 21.60 -0.67 -1.54
N GLU A 260 21.78 0.51 -0.98
CA GLU A 260 21.61 0.73 0.45
C GLU A 260 20.16 0.71 0.89
N SER A 261 19.22 1.10 0.01
CA SER A 261 17.77 0.96 0.27
C SER A 261 17.38 -0.52 0.39
N TRP A 262 18.01 -1.41 -0.36
CA TRP A 262 17.79 -2.86 -0.24
C TRP A 262 18.19 -3.41 1.13
N ARG A 263 19.23 -2.85 1.74
CA ARG A 263 19.67 -3.27 3.09
C ARG A 263 18.62 -2.95 4.15
N VAL A 264 17.82 -1.92 3.92
CA VAL A 264 16.80 -1.47 4.88
C VAL A 264 15.45 -2.11 4.64
N PHE A 265 15.04 -2.18 3.38
CA PHE A 265 13.70 -2.67 3.01
C PHE A 265 13.69 -4.14 2.59
N GLY A 266 14.84 -4.74 2.29
CA GLY A 266 14.92 -6.13 1.84
C GLY A 266 14.43 -6.32 0.41
N ASP A 267 13.89 -7.50 0.12
CA ASP A 267 13.51 -7.94 -1.21
C ASP A 267 12.20 -7.30 -1.71
N TYR A 268 11.98 -7.39 -3.01
CA TYR A 268 10.71 -7.04 -3.61
C TYR A 268 9.57 -7.91 -3.06
N ILE A 269 8.48 -7.24 -2.67
CA ILE A 269 7.22 -7.87 -2.32
C ILE A 269 6.43 -8.14 -3.60
N ASP A 270 6.32 -7.11 -4.45
CA ASP A 270 5.60 -7.15 -5.72
C ASP A 270 6.20 -6.19 -6.74
N THR A 271 6.00 -6.49 -8.03
CA THR A 271 6.56 -5.71 -9.13
C THR A 271 5.56 -5.53 -10.26
N TYR A 272 5.39 -4.28 -10.68
CA TYR A 272 4.58 -3.90 -11.81
C TYR A 272 5.36 -2.90 -12.68
N TYR A 273 6.13 -3.42 -13.65
CA TYR A 273 7.06 -2.65 -14.47
C TYR A 273 6.39 -1.95 -15.64
N TYR A 274 7.15 -1.10 -16.30
CA TYR A 274 6.70 -0.36 -17.48
C TYR A 274 6.22 -1.25 -18.62
N ASP A 275 6.89 -2.39 -18.87
CA ASP A 275 6.46 -3.36 -19.88
C ASP A 275 5.04 -3.87 -19.61
N LYS A 276 4.74 -4.18 -18.37
CA LYS A 276 3.39 -4.60 -17.93
C LYS A 276 2.40 -3.44 -18.03
N SER A 277 2.80 -2.25 -17.58
CA SER A 277 1.95 -1.06 -17.63
C SER A 277 1.64 -0.64 -19.07
N ILE A 278 2.60 -0.73 -19.98
CA ILE A 278 2.41 -0.45 -21.41
C ILE A 278 1.50 -1.51 -22.05
N ALA A 279 1.64 -2.77 -21.66
CA ALA A 279 0.78 -3.84 -22.16
C ALA A 279 -0.67 -3.68 -21.69
N ASP A 280 -0.90 -3.08 -20.55
CA ASP A 280 -2.25 -2.81 -20.01
C ASP A 280 -2.90 -1.56 -20.62
N GLY A 281 -2.15 -0.60 -21.12
CA GLY A 281 -2.63 0.65 -21.72
C GLY A 281 -2.44 1.84 -20.82
#